data_e11179c2fcbd1d2fb8016273d4e7a56e
#
_entry.id   e11179c2fcbd1d2fb8016273d4e7a56e
#
_cell.length_a   1.000
_cell.length_b   1.000
_cell.length_c   1.000
_cell.angle_alpha   90.00
_cell.angle_beta   90.00
_cell.angle_gamma   90.00
#
_symmetry.space_group_name_H-M   'P 1'
#
loop_
_entity.id
_entity.type
_entity.pdbx_description
1 polymer ?
#
loop_
_entity_poly.entity_id
_entity_poly.type
_entity_poly.pdbx_seq_one_letter_code
_entity_poly.pdbx_strand_id
1 'polypeptide(L)'
;MYIETVKNRNSPPCILLRESYREAGRVRKRTVSNLTHWPPHLVAAMRAALQTGAGGTGVTPDFDIIRSRAHGHVAAALGTLRHLGLDHLLSSRPCRQRDLVLAMIVARILEPGSKLAAARGLNAATRSSTLGELLDLQAATADELYAAMDWLLKRQPRIEKALAKRHFAEGTLVLYDVSSTYFEGRKCNLAQRGYSRDGKGDKPQILFGLLCDAQGCPVAVEVFPGNVRDTKTFAAQVEKVRVRFGVERVVWVGDRGMITDERITDDLRPAQNIDWITALNAAQVRALVASESLQLTLFDEQDLAEISDAAYPGERLIACRNPLLTVERRQKREQLLAATEAELDKIVAATKREKWRLVGQEKIGLRVGRVLGRFKMAKHFRLTIADGCFEYERDTDKIAREAAVDGIYIIRTSVPADALSAPDTVRTYKSLAQVERAFRSIKTMDLKVRPIFHRLDDRVRAHVFLCMLAYYVEWHMRKALAPILFHDADPPTTDDAGRSPVAPKRRSLEAERKARTQQTADGQPVHSFPTLLRDLATITRNTLQPNMAQIPTLEKTTRPTELQQRALDLLGVRL
;
A
#
# COMPACT_ATOMS: atom_id res chain seq x y z
N MET A 1 42.92 0.11 11.74
CA MET A 1 42.56 0.55 13.11
C MET A 1 43.78 0.95 13.87
N TYR A 2 43.70 1.91 14.81
CA TYR A 2 44.80 2.38 15.65
C TYR A 2 44.24 2.92 16.98
N ILE A 3 45.11 2.93 17.99
CA ILE A 3 44.72 3.50 19.32
C ILE A 3 45.29 4.91 19.41
N GLU A 4 44.38 5.88 19.60
CA GLU A 4 44.67 7.30 19.78
C GLU A 4 44.38 7.73 21.23
N THR A 5 45.35 8.44 21.84
CA THR A 5 45.14 9.05 23.15
C THR A 5 44.79 10.51 22.94
N VAL A 6 43.57 10.89 23.30
CA VAL A 6 43.00 12.25 23.14
C VAL A 6 43.10 12.97 24.47
N LYS A 7 43.83 14.10 24.50
CA LYS A 7 43.95 14.94 25.70
C LYS A 7 42.65 15.74 25.91
N ASN A 8 42.11 15.69 27.11
CA ASN A 8 40.94 16.49 27.52
C ASN A 8 41.44 17.69 28.33
N ARG A 9 40.74 18.84 28.26
CA ARG A 9 41.17 20.07 28.96
C ARG A 9 41.11 19.96 30.48
N ASN A 10 40.07 19.31 31.05
CA ASN A 10 39.81 19.27 32.49
C ASN A 10 39.52 17.86 33.04
N SER A 11 39.87 16.78 32.30
CA SER A 11 39.67 15.39 32.72
C SER A 11 40.80 14.51 32.21
N PRO A 12 41.01 13.30 32.75
CA PRO A 12 42.01 12.37 32.25
C PRO A 12 41.91 12.14 30.76
N PRO A 13 43.02 11.87 30.05
CA PRO A 13 43.00 11.63 28.61
C PRO A 13 42.19 10.39 28.28
N CYS A 14 41.39 10.46 27.19
CA CYS A 14 40.66 9.33 26.68
C CYS A 14 41.52 8.48 25.74
N ILE A 15 41.46 7.17 25.90
CA ILE A 15 42.11 6.21 25.01
C ILE A 15 41.05 5.64 24.08
N LEU A 16 41.16 5.93 22.78
CA LEU A 16 40.15 5.58 21.79
C LEU A 16 40.74 4.63 20.74
N LEU A 17 40.04 3.54 20.46
CA LEU A 17 40.26 2.74 19.26
C LEU A 17 39.56 3.41 18.09
N ARG A 18 40.34 3.78 17.07
CA ARG A 18 39.85 4.50 15.88
C ARG A 18 40.15 3.77 14.59
N GLU A 19 39.31 4.02 13.62
CA GLU A 19 39.48 3.57 12.23
C GLU A 19 39.52 4.79 11.32
N SER A 20 40.50 4.82 10.40
CA SER A 20 40.54 5.80 9.31
C SER A 20 39.91 5.19 8.07
N TYR A 21 39.02 5.93 7.42
CA TYR A 21 38.43 5.57 6.14
C TYR A 21 38.41 6.78 5.19
N ARG A 22 38.32 6.52 3.89
CA ARG A 22 38.21 7.59 2.88
C ARG A 22 36.75 7.80 2.50
N GLU A 23 36.30 9.05 2.57
CA GLU A 23 34.97 9.48 2.14
C GLU A 23 35.16 10.73 1.26
N ALA A 24 34.68 10.70 0.02
CA ALA A 24 34.79 11.79 -0.96
C ALA A 24 36.25 12.33 -1.11
N GLY A 25 37.25 11.44 -1.17
CA GLY A 25 38.68 11.78 -1.31
C GLY A 25 39.35 12.30 -0.03
N ARG A 26 38.61 12.51 1.06
CA ARG A 26 39.15 12.97 2.37
C ARG A 26 39.24 11.82 3.36
N VAL A 27 40.32 11.81 4.15
CA VAL A 27 40.49 10.85 5.24
C VAL A 27 39.63 11.30 6.43
N ARG A 28 38.69 10.46 6.85
CA ARG A 28 37.91 10.62 8.08
C ARG A 28 38.26 9.59 9.12
N LYS A 29 38.06 9.95 10.39
CA LYS A 29 38.31 9.09 11.53
C LYS A 29 37.01 8.73 12.23
N ARG A 30 36.81 7.44 12.50
CA ARG A 30 35.67 6.93 13.28
C ARG A 30 36.16 6.31 14.57
N THR A 31 35.51 6.62 15.70
CA THR A 31 35.79 5.93 16.97
C THR A 31 35.02 4.60 16.96
N VAL A 32 35.77 3.50 17.11
CA VAL A 32 35.21 2.14 17.16
C VAL A 32 34.88 1.76 18.61
N SER A 33 35.74 2.14 19.57
CA SER A 33 35.52 1.87 20.99
C SER A 33 36.28 2.85 21.87
N ASN A 34 35.82 3.03 23.13
CA ASN A 34 36.51 3.80 24.17
C ASN A 34 37.20 2.82 25.11
N LEU A 35 38.54 2.86 25.12
CA LEU A 35 39.41 1.99 25.90
C LEU A 35 39.94 2.66 27.19
N THR A 36 39.41 3.83 27.58
CA THR A 36 39.89 4.64 28.70
C THR A 36 39.91 3.88 30.03
N HIS A 37 38.95 2.97 30.22
CA HIS A 37 38.83 2.18 31.45
C HIS A 37 39.53 0.81 31.37
N TRP A 38 40.25 0.54 30.29
CA TRP A 38 40.97 -0.71 30.15
C TRP A 38 42.28 -0.68 30.97
N PRO A 39 42.73 -1.83 31.50
CA PRO A 39 44.04 -1.94 32.13
C PRO A 39 45.15 -1.51 31.17
N PRO A 40 46.14 -0.68 31.62
CA PRO A 40 47.17 -0.13 30.76
C PRO A 40 47.96 -1.18 29.97
N HIS A 41 48.24 -2.32 30.58
CA HIS A 41 48.97 -3.43 29.94
C HIS A 41 48.20 -4.04 28.76
N LEU A 42 46.86 -4.09 28.81
CA LEU A 42 46.00 -4.58 27.72
C LEU A 42 45.92 -3.57 26.57
N VAL A 43 45.85 -2.27 26.89
CA VAL A 43 45.93 -1.20 25.89
C VAL A 43 47.28 -1.23 25.18
N ALA A 44 48.37 -1.46 25.91
CA ALA A 44 49.70 -1.60 25.33
C ALA A 44 49.83 -2.84 24.43
N ALA A 45 49.34 -4.01 24.86
CA ALA A 45 49.29 -5.23 24.06
C ALA A 45 48.49 -5.07 22.77
N MET A 46 47.30 -4.46 22.86
CA MET A 46 46.45 -4.17 21.70
C MET A 46 47.11 -3.14 20.75
N ARG A 47 47.80 -2.13 21.29
CA ARG A 47 48.54 -1.17 20.48
C ARG A 47 49.68 -1.85 19.72
N ALA A 48 50.45 -2.73 20.40
CA ALA A 48 51.50 -3.52 19.77
C ALA A 48 50.94 -4.43 18.67
N ALA A 49 49.82 -5.13 18.91
CA ALA A 49 49.16 -5.98 17.93
C ALA A 49 48.64 -5.19 16.69
N LEU A 50 48.21 -3.96 16.87
CA LEU A 50 47.75 -3.08 15.78
C LEU A 50 48.92 -2.44 15.00
N GLN A 51 50.11 -2.30 15.62
CA GLN A 51 51.32 -1.75 15.01
C GLN A 51 52.12 -2.79 14.22
N THR A 52 52.10 -4.05 14.64
CA THR A 52 52.76 -5.16 13.97
C THR A 52 52.03 -5.64 12.70
N GLY A 53 51.16 -4.80 12.14
CA GLY A 53 50.35 -5.07 10.96
C GLY A 53 51.08 -5.80 9.85
N ALA A 54 50.53 -6.95 9.48
CA ALA A 54 50.73 -7.66 8.22
C ALA A 54 52.15 -8.21 7.93
N GLY A 55 52.74 -9.00 8.85
CA GLY A 55 53.98 -9.70 8.53
C GLY A 55 54.57 -10.60 9.61
N GLY A 56 54.05 -10.57 10.80
CA GLY A 56 54.50 -11.46 11.88
C GLY A 56 53.46 -12.52 12.19
N THR A 57 53.85 -13.66 12.68
CA THR A 57 53.06 -14.70 13.33
C THR A 57 52.30 -14.09 14.54
N GLY A 58 51.46 -13.10 14.26
CA GLY A 58 50.69 -12.36 15.24
C GLY A 58 49.48 -13.17 15.62
N VAL A 59 49.33 -13.43 16.89
CA VAL A 59 48.09 -13.84 17.52
C VAL A 59 47.01 -12.86 17.06
N THR A 60 46.23 -13.23 16.03
CA THR A 60 44.96 -12.56 15.75
C THR A 60 44.15 -12.68 17.03
N PRO A 61 43.76 -11.58 17.67
CA PRO A 61 42.93 -11.71 18.85
C PRO A 61 41.70 -12.53 18.44
N ASP A 62 41.56 -13.70 19.04
CA ASP A 62 40.45 -14.60 18.84
C ASP A 62 39.22 -13.94 19.48
N PHE A 63 38.17 -13.74 18.69
CA PHE A 63 36.96 -13.08 19.13
C PHE A 63 35.77 -14.01 18.87
N ASP A 64 35.03 -14.30 19.88
CA ASP A 64 33.73 -14.96 19.73
C ASP A 64 32.64 -13.94 19.39
N ILE A 65 31.81 -14.26 18.41
CA ILE A 65 30.59 -13.50 18.15
C ILE A 65 29.52 -14.01 19.10
N ILE A 66 29.35 -13.34 20.23
CA ILE A 66 28.36 -13.74 21.24
C ILE A 66 26.93 -13.31 20.93
N ARG A 67 26.76 -12.33 20.05
CA ARG A 67 25.44 -11.87 19.59
C ARG A 67 25.54 -11.20 18.22
N SER A 68 24.54 -11.49 17.36
CA SER A 68 24.36 -10.84 16.06
C SER A 68 22.91 -10.36 15.95
N ARG A 69 22.71 -9.09 15.60
CA ARG A 69 21.38 -8.45 15.50
C ARG A 69 21.24 -7.79 14.16
N ALA A 70 20.15 -8.08 13.45
CA ALA A 70 19.85 -7.44 12.17
C ALA A 70 19.74 -5.92 12.33
N HIS A 71 20.45 -5.14 11.50
CA HIS A 71 20.59 -3.69 11.66
C HIS A 71 20.24 -2.90 10.41
N GLY A 72 20.74 -3.27 9.23
CA GLY A 72 20.65 -2.45 8.04
C GLY A 72 19.22 -2.11 7.62
N HIS A 73 18.30 -3.06 7.67
CA HIS A 73 16.89 -2.82 7.37
C HIS A 73 16.21 -1.92 8.42
N VAL A 74 16.61 -2.00 9.69
CA VAL A 74 16.14 -1.09 10.75
C VAL A 74 16.64 0.32 10.50
N ALA A 75 17.94 0.48 10.19
CA ALA A 75 18.53 1.77 9.85
C ALA A 75 17.82 2.39 8.64
N ALA A 76 17.56 1.59 7.59
CA ALA A 76 16.85 2.03 6.40
C ALA A 76 15.44 2.56 6.72
N ALA A 77 14.61 1.77 7.43
CA ALA A 77 13.23 2.15 7.73
C ALA A 77 13.15 3.31 8.75
N LEU A 78 13.91 3.25 9.84
CA LEU A 78 13.93 4.30 10.86
C LEU A 78 14.57 5.59 10.34
N GLY A 79 15.65 5.48 9.55
CA GLY A 79 16.30 6.61 8.91
C GLY A 79 15.35 7.33 7.95
N THR A 80 14.66 6.61 7.07
CA THR A 80 13.65 7.19 6.17
C THR A 80 12.53 7.87 6.95
N LEU A 81 12.00 7.24 8.00
CA LEU A 81 10.97 7.81 8.86
C LEU A 81 11.41 9.14 9.47
N ARG A 82 12.65 9.24 9.93
CA ARG A 82 13.25 10.48 10.48
C ARG A 82 13.47 11.53 9.40
N HIS A 83 13.95 11.16 8.22
CA HIS A 83 14.08 12.09 7.07
C HIS A 83 12.74 12.68 6.65
N LEU A 84 11.67 11.91 6.73
CA LEU A 84 10.31 12.41 6.52
C LEU A 84 9.82 13.31 7.66
N GLY A 85 10.56 13.43 8.76
CA GLY A 85 10.21 14.21 9.94
C GLY A 85 8.95 13.70 10.64
N LEU A 86 8.63 12.39 10.51
CA LEU A 86 7.46 11.81 11.18
C LEU A 86 7.62 11.78 12.70
N ASP A 87 8.83 11.68 13.20
CA ASP A 87 9.14 11.81 14.62
C ASP A 87 8.68 13.17 15.18
N HIS A 88 9.01 14.26 14.48
CA HIS A 88 8.57 15.62 14.83
C HIS A 88 7.06 15.82 14.64
N LEU A 89 6.46 15.20 13.61
CA LEU A 89 5.01 15.22 13.41
C LEU A 89 4.26 14.54 14.56
N LEU A 90 4.78 13.44 15.08
CA LEU A 90 4.22 12.74 16.23
C LEU A 90 4.35 13.58 17.51
N SER A 91 5.54 14.10 17.77
CA SER A 91 5.82 15.01 18.89
C SER A 91 7.10 15.79 18.61
N SER A 92 7.06 17.12 18.79
CA SER A 92 8.24 17.99 18.67
C SER A 92 9.31 17.69 19.72
N ARG A 93 8.89 17.18 20.90
CA ARG A 93 9.79 16.76 21.97
C ARG A 93 9.89 15.24 22.02
N PRO A 94 11.10 14.67 22.20
CA PRO A 94 11.28 13.27 22.49
C PRO A 94 10.46 12.83 23.71
N CYS A 95 9.76 11.71 23.57
CA CYS A 95 9.04 11.10 24.68
C CYS A 95 8.83 9.60 24.38
N ARG A 96 8.70 8.80 25.44
CA ARG A 96 8.57 7.35 25.34
C ARG A 96 7.41 6.90 24.43
N GLN A 97 6.25 7.59 24.49
CA GLN A 97 5.09 7.26 23.64
C GLN A 97 5.40 7.46 22.16
N ARG A 98 6.11 8.55 21.80
CA ARG A 98 6.57 8.80 20.44
C ARG A 98 7.46 7.66 19.96
N ASP A 99 8.45 7.29 20.76
CA ASP A 99 9.45 6.29 20.37
C ASP A 99 8.83 4.89 20.28
N LEU A 100 7.83 4.57 21.13
CA LEU A 100 7.01 3.36 20.98
C LEU A 100 6.19 3.35 19.68
N VAL A 101 5.64 4.49 19.26
CA VAL A 101 4.93 4.60 17.97
C VAL A 101 5.90 4.44 16.80
N LEU A 102 7.08 5.08 16.86
CA LEU A 102 8.14 4.89 15.84
C LEU A 102 8.53 3.42 15.73
N ALA A 103 8.76 2.76 16.85
CA ALA A 103 9.06 1.34 16.89
C ALA A 103 7.95 0.49 16.24
N MET A 104 6.68 0.79 16.53
CA MET A 104 5.54 0.08 15.95
C MET A 104 5.40 0.30 14.44
N ILE A 105 5.69 1.51 13.93
CA ILE A 105 5.68 1.81 12.50
C ILE A 105 6.79 1.01 11.81
N VAL A 106 8.01 1.07 12.32
CA VAL A 106 9.15 0.33 11.76
C VAL A 106 8.91 -1.18 11.81
N ALA A 107 8.48 -1.71 12.96
CA ALA A 107 8.16 -3.13 13.10
C ALA A 107 7.04 -3.57 12.13
N ARG A 108 6.07 -2.70 11.83
CA ARG A 108 5.01 -3.01 10.86
C ARG A 108 5.54 -3.15 9.44
N ILE A 109 6.57 -2.39 9.07
CA ILE A 109 7.21 -2.47 7.75
C ILE A 109 8.12 -3.70 7.66
N LEU A 110 8.89 -3.98 8.71
CA LEU A 110 9.93 -5.01 8.67
C LEU A 110 9.39 -6.40 9.00
N GLU A 111 8.57 -6.49 10.04
CA GLU A 111 8.09 -7.76 10.61
C GLU A 111 6.67 -7.60 11.18
N PRO A 112 5.64 -7.53 10.30
CA PRO A 112 4.27 -7.28 10.73
C PRO A 112 3.77 -8.38 11.69
N GLY A 113 3.48 -8.00 12.93
CA GLY A 113 3.07 -8.91 13.99
C GLY A 113 2.08 -8.30 15.00
N SER A 114 1.76 -9.05 16.05
CA SER A 114 0.96 -8.59 17.18
C SER A 114 1.75 -7.62 18.06
N LYS A 115 1.07 -6.89 18.95
CA LYS A 115 1.76 -6.00 19.91
C LYS A 115 2.66 -6.77 20.87
N LEU A 116 2.27 -8.00 21.23
CA LEU A 116 3.12 -8.89 22.02
C LEU A 116 4.40 -9.29 21.24
N ALA A 117 4.26 -9.63 19.95
CA ALA A 117 5.41 -9.94 19.11
C ALA A 117 6.34 -8.71 18.96
N ALA A 118 5.76 -7.51 18.74
CA ALA A 118 6.54 -6.27 18.68
C ALA A 118 7.28 -5.99 19.99
N ALA A 119 6.63 -6.12 21.15
CA ALA A 119 7.28 -5.98 22.45
C ALA A 119 8.44 -6.96 22.64
N ARG A 120 8.26 -8.23 22.25
CA ARG A 120 9.33 -9.24 22.27
C ARG A 120 10.48 -8.88 21.35
N GLY A 121 10.20 -8.35 20.15
CA GLY A 121 11.22 -7.89 19.21
C GLY A 121 12.02 -6.68 19.70
N LEU A 122 11.48 -5.90 20.65
CA LEU A 122 12.18 -4.78 21.29
C LEU A 122 12.98 -5.22 22.52
N ASN A 123 12.55 -6.26 23.23
CA ASN A 123 13.11 -6.66 24.52
C ASN A 123 14.57 -7.13 24.39
N ALA A 124 15.39 -6.72 25.38
CA ALA A 124 16.83 -7.01 25.41
C ALA A 124 17.19 -8.50 25.31
N ALA A 125 16.36 -9.38 25.88
CA ALA A 125 16.62 -10.82 25.90
C ALA A 125 16.19 -11.54 24.61
N THR A 126 15.13 -11.06 23.94
CA THR A 126 14.46 -11.78 22.84
C THR A 126 14.57 -11.07 21.49
N ARG A 127 15.15 -9.88 21.43
CA ARG A 127 15.29 -9.09 20.19
C ARG A 127 16.17 -9.77 19.14
N SER A 128 15.72 -9.76 17.89
CA SER A 128 16.46 -10.21 16.71
C SER A 128 17.12 -9.05 15.97
N SER A 129 16.69 -7.81 16.23
CA SER A 129 17.17 -6.60 15.55
C SER A 129 17.61 -5.51 16.53
N THR A 130 18.18 -4.44 15.98
CA THR A 130 18.66 -3.29 16.77
C THR A 130 17.56 -2.25 17.08
N LEU A 131 16.30 -2.47 16.69
CA LEU A 131 15.24 -1.48 16.81
C LEU A 131 15.01 -1.00 18.25
N GLY A 132 14.90 -1.94 19.20
CA GLY A 132 14.70 -1.61 20.62
C GLY A 132 15.87 -0.86 21.24
N GLU A 133 17.08 -1.09 20.72
CA GLU A 133 18.30 -0.43 21.17
C GLU A 133 18.40 1.01 20.63
N LEU A 134 18.12 1.19 19.33
CA LEU A 134 18.18 2.51 18.70
C LEU A 134 17.15 3.51 19.23
N LEU A 135 16.10 3.02 19.87
CA LEU A 135 15.01 3.82 20.45
C LEU A 135 14.97 3.75 21.99
N ASP A 136 15.92 3.08 22.63
CA ASP A 136 15.96 2.85 24.09
C ASP A 136 14.66 2.24 24.66
N LEU A 137 14.20 1.16 24.00
CA LEU A 137 12.93 0.49 24.30
C LEU A 137 13.09 -0.98 24.72
N GLN A 138 14.26 -1.36 25.28
CA GLN A 138 14.58 -2.77 25.56
C GLN A 138 13.71 -3.41 26.66
N ALA A 139 12.99 -2.62 27.44
CA ALA A 139 12.05 -3.09 28.45
C ALA A 139 10.58 -2.77 28.12
N ALA A 140 10.27 -2.47 26.85
CA ALA A 140 8.91 -2.14 26.44
C ALA A 140 7.96 -3.33 26.58
N THR A 141 6.77 -3.07 27.12
CA THR A 141 5.70 -4.06 27.30
C THR A 141 4.61 -3.92 26.23
N ALA A 142 3.79 -4.95 26.06
CA ALA A 142 2.64 -4.89 25.15
C ALA A 142 1.62 -3.84 25.59
N ASP A 143 1.43 -3.64 26.91
CA ASP A 143 0.50 -2.64 27.45
C ASP A 143 0.96 -1.22 27.16
N GLU A 144 2.26 -0.93 27.24
CA GLU A 144 2.81 0.35 26.82
C GLU A 144 2.59 0.60 25.32
N LEU A 145 2.70 -0.43 24.46
CA LEU A 145 2.40 -0.30 23.04
C LEU A 145 0.91 0.01 22.81
N TYR A 146 0.00 -0.61 23.57
CA TYR A 146 -1.42 -0.25 23.51
C TYR A 146 -1.69 1.17 23.98
N ALA A 147 -1.07 1.60 25.06
CA ALA A 147 -1.19 2.99 25.54
C ALA A 147 -0.63 4.00 24.53
N ALA A 148 0.47 3.64 23.85
CA ALA A 148 1.04 4.46 22.78
C ALA A 148 0.12 4.53 21.54
N MET A 149 -0.66 3.49 21.24
CA MET A 149 -1.71 3.55 20.19
C MET A 149 -2.84 4.51 20.57
N ASP A 150 -3.30 4.49 21.82
CA ASP A 150 -4.33 5.41 22.32
C ASP A 150 -3.82 6.86 22.30
N TRP A 151 -2.55 7.06 22.61
CA TRP A 151 -1.85 8.36 22.50
C TRP A 151 -1.72 8.83 21.04
N LEU A 152 -1.42 7.92 20.09
CA LEU A 152 -1.33 8.20 18.66
C LEU A 152 -2.69 8.64 18.09
N LEU A 153 -3.78 7.96 18.43
CA LEU A 153 -5.12 8.26 17.93
C LEU A 153 -5.55 9.69 18.28
N LYS A 154 -5.26 10.15 19.50
CA LYS A 154 -5.55 11.54 19.91
C LYS A 154 -4.83 12.58 19.06
N ARG A 155 -3.76 12.19 18.37
CA ARG A 155 -2.95 13.08 17.51
C ARG A 155 -3.26 12.93 16.02
N GLN A 156 -4.07 11.96 15.63
CA GLN A 156 -4.44 11.73 14.24
C GLN A 156 -4.90 13.02 13.54
N PRO A 157 -5.81 13.86 14.11
CA PRO A 157 -6.26 15.07 13.44
C PRO A 157 -5.13 16.02 13.06
N ARG A 158 -4.18 16.22 13.98
CA ARG A 158 -3.02 17.10 13.75
C ARG A 158 -2.04 16.53 12.75
N ILE A 159 -1.78 15.23 12.82
CA ILE A 159 -0.85 14.54 11.91
C ILE A 159 -1.40 14.58 10.50
N GLU A 160 -2.67 14.20 10.29
CA GLU A 160 -3.32 14.23 8.98
C GLU A 160 -3.34 15.66 8.38
N LYS A 161 -3.63 16.69 9.19
CA LYS A 161 -3.56 18.09 8.74
C LYS A 161 -2.15 18.47 8.28
N ALA A 162 -1.12 18.03 8.98
CA ALA A 162 0.28 18.29 8.60
C ALA A 162 0.69 17.52 7.34
N LEU A 163 0.22 16.28 7.16
CA LEU A 163 0.41 15.52 5.92
C LEU A 163 -0.34 16.18 4.75
N ALA A 164 -1.59 16.60 4.97
CA ALA A 164 -2.35 17.33 3.97
C ALA A 164 -1.63 18.59 3.50
N LYS A 165 -1.08 19.37 4.41
CA LYS A 165 -0.27 20.56 4.07
C LYS A 165 0.96 20.24 3.20
N ARG A 166 1.51 19.02 3.30
CA ARG A 166 2.66 18.60 2.49
C ARG A 166 2.27 18.13 1.09
N HIS A 167 1.09 17.51 0.97
CA HIS A 167 0.68 16.78 -0.23
C HIS A 167 -0.44 17.46 -1.01
N PHE A 168 -1.24 18.32 -0.37
CA PHE A 168 -2.35 19.01 -1.00
C PHE A 168 -2.03 20.49 -1.17
N ALA A 169 -1.95 20.93 -2.43
CA ALA A 169 -1.95 22.32 -2.81
C ALA A 169 -3.36 22.72 -3.31
N GLU A 170 -3.62 24.00 -3.51
CA GLU A 170 -4.86 24.47 -4.13
C GLU A 170 -5.02 23.89 -5.56
N GLY A 171 -6.21 23.38 -5.86
CA GLY A 171 -6.50 22.70 -7.12
C GLY A 171 -5.97 21.28 -7.22
N THR A 172 -5.53 20.70 -6.08
CA THR A 172 -4.98 19.34 -6.06
C THR A 172 -6.01 18.27 -6.41
N LEU A 173 -5.52 17.18 -7.00
CA LEU A 173 -6.29 15.96 -7.17
C LEU A 173 -6.27 15.16 -5.86
N VAL A 174 -7.45 14.88 -5.32
CA VAL A 174 -7.62 14.02 -4.15
C VAL A 174 -8.24 12.70 -4.57
N LEU A 175 -7.48 11.63 -4.43
CA LEU A 175 -7.96 10.28 -4.68
C LEU A 175 -8.60 9.73 -3.40
N TYR A 176 -9.84 9.30 -3.50
CA TYR A 176 -10.54 8.66 -2.39
C TYR A 176 -11.17 7.35 -2.80
N ASP A 177 -10.88 6.32 -2.03
CA ASP A 177 -11.53 5.01 -2.17
C ASP A 177 -11.67 4.35 -0.79
N VAL A 178 -12.53 3.34 -0.72
CA VAL A 178 -12.88 2.60 0.50
C VAL A 178 -12.67 1.12 0.30
N SER A 179 -12.14 0.46 1.31
CA SER A 179 -12.00 -0.99 1.32
C SER A 179 -12.50 -1.61 2.62
N SER A 180 -12.96 -2.86 2.56
CA SER A 180 -13.31 -3.63 3.75
C SER A 180 -12.17 -4.58 4.13
N THR A 181 -12.11 -4.90 5.42
CA THR A 181 -11.29 -5.97 5.96
C THR A 181 -12.11 -6.77 6.96
N TYR A 182 -11.97 -8.12 6.93
CA TYR A 182 -12.67 -8.94 7.92
C TYR A 182 -12.03 -8.84 9.30
N PHE A 183 -12.86 -9.02 10.32
CA PHE A 183 -12.49 -8.97 11.72
C PHE A 183 -12.41 -10.38 12.30
N GLU A 184 -11.35 -10.67 13.04
CA GLU A 184 -11.11 -11.97 13.64
C GLU A 184 -11.48 -12.01 15.14
N GLY A 185 -11.65 -10.84 15.76
CA GLY A 185 -12.05 -10.74 17.17
C GLY A 185 -13.53 -11.02 17.39
N ARG A 186 -13.97 -10.97 18.66
CA ARG A 186 -15.35 -11.26 19.05
C ARG A 186 -16.15 -10.06 19.53
N LYS A 187 -15.49 -8.98 19.91
CA LYS A 187 -16.13 -7.80 20.54
C LYS A 187 -15.52 -6.53 19.96
N CYS A 188 -16.23 -5.88 19.06
CA CYS A 188 -15.92 -4.56 18.53
C CYS A 188 -17.17 -4.01 17.85
N ASN A 189 -17.62 -2.82 18.19
CA ASN A 189 -18.84 -2.23 17.61
C ASN A 189 -18.65 -1.86 16.13
N LEU A 190 -17.43 -1.59 15.68
CA LEU A 190 -17.11 -1.34 14.27
C LEU A 190 -17.22 -2.61 13.41
N ALA A 191 -17.05 -3.79 14.02
CA ALA A 191 -17.10 -5.06 13.32
C ALA A 191 -18.56 -5.49 13.08
N GLN A 192 -19.07 -5.17 11.91
CA GLN A 192 -20.46 -5.43 11.50
C GLN A 192 -20.51 -6.32 10.24
N ARG A 193 -21.61 -7.09 10.10
CA ARG A 193 -21.85 -7.84 8.86
C ARG A 193 -22.15 -6.90 7.72
N GLY A 194 -21.33 -6.93 6.66
CA GLY A 194 -21.44 -6.08 5.51
C GLY A 194 -20.78 -6.69 4.28
N TYR A 195 -20.65 -5.92 3.22
CA TYR A 195 -20.04 -6.41 1.98
C TYR A 195 -18.54 -6.69 2.19
N SER A 196 -18.15 -7.92 1.94
CA SER A 196 -16.74 -8.36 2.03
C SER A 196 -16.07 -8.29 0.66
N ARG A 197 -15.13 -7.37 0.51
CA ARG A 197 -14.27 -7.30 -0.69
C ARG A 197 -13.21 -8.40 -0.73
N ASP A 198 -13.05 -9.13 0.38
CA ASP A 198 -12.07 -10.21 0.52
C ASP A 198 -12.70 -11.61 0.36
N GLY A 199 -13.98 -11.70 -0.04
CA GLY A 199 -14.70 -12.97 -0.20
C GLY A 199 -15.02 -13.70 1.12
N LYS A 200 -14.88 -13.03 2.27
CA LYS A 200 -15.17 -13.55 3.63
C LYS A 200 -16.49 -12.97 4.15
N GLY A 201 -17.60 -13.26 3.46
CA GLY A 201 -18.93 -12.76 3.81
C GLY A 201 -19.52 -13.39 5.10
N ASP A 202 -18.96 -14.49 5.56
CA ASP A 202 -19.27 -15.16 6.82
C ASP A 202 -18.74 -14.42 8.06
N LYS A 203 -17.75 -13.53 7.90
CA LYS A 203 -17.13 -12.78 8.98
C LYS A 203 -17.63 -11.34 9.07
N PRO A 204 -17.68 -10.72 10.26
CA PRO A 204 -17.87 -9.28 10.39
C PRO A 204 -16.77 -8.52 9.65
N GLN A 205 -17.12 -7.36 9.12
CA GLN A 205 -16.22 -6.50 8.38
C GLN A 205 -15.96 -5.21 9.14
N ILE A 206 -14.82 -4.58 8.84
CA ILE A 206 -14.50 -3.19 9.18
C ILE A 206 -14.24 -2.49 7.86
N LEU A 207 -14.81 -1.31 7.68
CA LEU A 207 -14.61 -0.49 6.51
C LEU A 207 -13.59 0.61 6.82
N PHE A 208 -12.69 0.92 5.88
CA PHE A 208 -11.80 2.06 6.02
C PHE A 208 -11.53 2.71 4.67
N GLY A 209 -11.51 4.05 4.67
CA GLY A 209 -11.26 4.88 3.50
C GLY A 209 -9.90 5.54 3.58
N LEU A 210 -9.22 5.66 2.44
CA LEU A 210 -7.95 6.35 2.29
C LEU A 210 -8.12 7.60 1.43
N LEU A 211 -7.62 8.71 1.92
CA LEU A 211 -7.36 9.92 1.15
C LEU A 211 -5.89 9.91 0.72
N CYS A 212 -5.67 9.96 -0.58
CA CYS A 212 -4.33 9.99 -1.16
C CYS A 212 -4.16 11.20 -2.08
N ASP A 213 -2.92 11.59 -2.30
CA ASP A 213 -2.57 12.55 -3.34
C ASP A 213 -2.66 11.91 -4.74
N ALA A 214 -2.43 12.68 -5.78
CA ALA A 214 -2.46 12.25 -7.18
C ALA A 214 -1.50 11.09 -7.50
N GLN A 215 -0.46 10.90 -6.69
CA GLN A 215 0.53 9.83 -6.84
C GLN A 215 0.19 8.59 -5.99
N GLY A 216 -0.90 8.62 -5.23
CA GLY A 216 -1.33 7.53 -4.34
C GLY A 216 -0.60 7.50 -2.99
N CYS A 217 0.09 8.59 -2.60
CA CYS A 217 0.64 8.75 -1.26
C CYS A 217 -0.49 8.96 -0.26
N PRO A 218 -0.60 8.17 0.83
CA PRO A 218 -1.69 8.31 1.77
C PRO A 218 -1.51 9.55 2.65
N VAL A 219 -2.57 10.32 2.80
CA VAL A 219 -2.61 11.56 3.61
C VAL A 219 -3.47 11.39 4.84
N ALA A 220 -4.58 10.70 4.71
CA ALA A 220 -5.51 10.46 5.81
C ALA A 220 -6.25 9.13 5.68
N VAL A 221 -6.71 8.61 6.81
CA VAL A 221 -7.53 7.39 6.87
C VAL A 221 -8.72 7.60 7.81
N GLU A 222 -9.86 7.02 7.45
CA GLU A 222 -11.04 6.97 8.32
C GLU A 222 -11.55 5.55 8.43
N VAL A 223 -12.02 5.15 9.61
CA VAL A 223 -12.52 3.81 9.89
C VAL A 223 -14.01 3.87 10.21
N PHE A 224 -14.79 3.07 9.51
CA PHE A 224 -16.25 3.01 9.60
C PHE A 224 -16.72 1.61 10.02
N PRO A 225 -17.95 1.51 10.58
CA PRO A 225 -18.58 0.21 10.77
C PRO A 225 -18.73 -0.57 9.46
N GLY A 226 -18.56 -1.88 9.52
CA GLY A 226 -18.50 -2.73 8.33
C GLY A 226 -19.80 -2.83 7.52
N ASN A 227 -20.93 -2.39 8.07
CA ASN A 227 -22.24 -2.34 7.40
C ASN A 227 -22.56 -0.98 6.75
N VAL A 228 -21.66 -0.01 6.85
CA VAL A 228 -21.83 1.31 6.22
C VAL A 228 -21.67 1.17 4.71
N ARG A 229 -22.54 1.81 3.95
CA ARG A 229 -22.42 1.90 2.48
C ARG A 229 -21.32 2.90 2.11
N ASP A 230 -20.57 2.61 1.07
CA ASP A 230 -19.46 3.44 0.61
C ASP A 230 -19.87 4.90 0.39
N THR A 231 -21.03 5.13 -0.23
CA THR A 231 -21.58 6.47 -0.48
C THR A 231 -21.73 7.32 0.78
N LYS A 232 -22.04 6.70 1.93
CA LYS A 232 -22.19 7.43 3.21
C LYS A 232 -20.86 7.87 3.83
N THR A 233 -19.74 7.36 3.33
CA THR A 233 -18.42 7.73 3.84
C THR A 233 -17.89 9.00 3.18
N PHE A 234 -18.42 9.38 2.02
CA PHE A 234 -17.86 10.42 1.15
C PHE A 234 -18.04 11.84 1.71
N ALA A 235 -19.27 12.21 2.09
CA ALA A 235 -19.58 13.54 2.61
C ALA A 235 -18.64 13.98 3.76
N ALA A 236 -18.38 13.08 4.70
CA ALA A 236 -17.48 13.34 5.82
C ALA A 236 -16.01 13.61 5.37
N GLN A 237 -15.60 13.04 4.23
CA GLN A 237 -14.25 13.29 3.69
C GLN A 237 -14.19 14.63 2.97
N VAL A 238 -15.24 15.02 2.25
CA VAL A 238 -15.35 16.36 1.62
C VAL A 238 -15.22 17.44 2.71
N GLU A 239 -15.99 17.30 3.80
CA GLU A 239 -15.91 18.22 4.94
C GLU A 239 -14.54 18.21 5.61
N LYS A 240 -13.92 17.04 5.79
CA LYS A 240 -12.57 16.90 6.35
C LYS A 240 -11.54 17.68 5.53
N VAL A 241 -11.54 17.54 4.21
CA VAL A 241 -10.56 18.21 3.33
C VAL A 241 -10.78 19.72 3.35
N ARG A 242 -12.02 20.17 3.24
CA ARG A 242 -12.34 21.59 3.22
C ARG A 242 -12.08 22.27 4.57
N VAL A 243 -12.70 21.78 5.64
CA VAL A 243 -12.68 22.46 6.94
C VAL A 243 -11.44 22.16 7.74
N ARG A 244 -11.06 20.87 7.80
CA ARG A 244 -9.96 20.46 8.67
C ARG A 244 -8.59 20.68 8.02
N PHE A 245 -8.46 20.43 6.71
CA PHE A 245 -7.21 20.62 6.00
C PHE A 245 -7.06 22.02 5.42
N GLY A 246 -8.18 22.73 5.21
CA GLY A 246 -8.19 24.10 4.71
C GLY A 246 -7.84 24.17 3.22
N VAL A 247 -8.19 23.13 2.44
CA VAL A 247 -8.01 23.11 0.98
C VAL A 247 -9.35 23.47 0.33
N GLU A 248 -9.41 24.63 -0.31
CA GLU A 248 -10.65 25.18 -0.86
C GLU A 248 -10.94 24.67 -2.28
N ARG A 249 -9.90 24.55 -3.11
CA ARG A 249 -10.02 24.06 -4.49
C ARG A 249 -9.52 22.63 -4.60
N VAL A 250 -10.41 21.70 -4.91
CA VAL A 250 -10.15 20.27 -4.95
C VAL A 250 -10.83 19.60 -6.11
N VAL A 251 -10.13 18.71 -6.81
CA VAL A 251 -10.73 17.78 -7.76
C VAL A 251 -10.81 16.40 -7.13
N TRP A 252 -12.02 15.94 -6.80
CA TRP A 252 -12.26 14.62 -6.24
C TRP A 252 -12.25 13.56 -7.33
N VAL A 253 -11.44 12.53 -7.12
CA VAL A 253 -11.38 11.38 -8.02
C VAL A 253 -11.81 10.14 -7.25
N GLY A 254 -12.89 9.52 -7.69
CA GLY A 254 -13.44 8.34 -7.06
C GLY A 254 -14.14 7.41 -8.05
N ASP A 255 -14.36 6.17 -7.63
CA ASP A 255 -15.10 5.23 -8.46
C ASP A 255 -16.59 5.55 -8.51
N ARG A 256 -17.31 4.93 -9.45
CA ARG A 256 -18.76 5.12 -9.65
C ARG A 256 -19.63 4.66 -8.48
N GLY A 257 -19.09 3.84 -7.58
CA GLY A 257 -19.78 3.39 -6.37
C GLY A 257 -19.62 4.38 -5.23
N MET A 258 -18.64 5.28 -5.33
CA MET A 258 -18.34 6.31 -4.35
C MET A 258 -18.96 7.65 -4.72
N ILE A 259 -18.68 8.15 -5.92
CA ILE A 259 -19.20 9.41 -6.44
C ILE A 259 -20.42 9.11 -7.31
N THR A 260 -21.58 9.00 -6.67
CA THR A 260 -22.89 8.76 -7.31
C THR A 260 -23.58 10.07 -7.67
N ASP A 261 -24.67 10.00 -8.48
CA ASP A 261 -25.47 11.17 -8.81
C ASP A 261 -25.99 11.90 -7.55
N GLU A 262 -26.44 11.13 -6.54
CA GLU A 262 -26.85 11.65 -5.24
C GLU A 262 -25.71 12.44 -4.56
N ARG A 263 -24.50 11.88 -4.53
CA ARG A 263 -23.33 12.54 -3.90
C ARG A 263 -22.87 13.78 -4.68
N ILE A 264 -23.00 13.76 -6.00
CA ILE A 264 -22.72 14.93 -6.83
C ILE A 264 -23.70 16.06 -6.52
N THR A 265 -24.99 15.73 -6.43
CA THR A 265 -26.04 16.70 -6.19
C THR A 265 -26.00 17.26 -4.76
N ASP A 266 -25.81 16.39 -3.76
CA ASP A 266 -25.96 16.76 -2.35
C ASP A 266 -24.65 17.30 -1.75
N ASP A 267 -23.50 16.75 -2.15
CA ASP A 267 -22.22 17.02 -1.46
C ASP A 267 -21.25 17.87 -2.28
N LEU A 268 -21.22 17.70 -3.62
CA LEU A 268 -20.21 18.34 -4.47
C LEU A 268 -20.69 19.63 -5.13
N ARG A 269 -21.86 19.62 -5.78
CA ARG A 269 -22.43 20.80 -6.46
C ARG A 269 -22.70 21.98 -5.54
N PRO A 270 -23.20 21.79 -4.29
CA PRO A 270 -23.39 22.91 -3.37
C PRO A 270 -22.09 23.52 -2.84
N ALA A 271 -21.00 22.77 -2.91
CA ALA A 271 -19.69 23.22 -2.43
C ALA A 271 -18.96 23.98 -3.54
N GLN A 272 -18.68 25.26 -3.32
CA GLN A 272 -17.92 26.08 -4.26
C GLN A 272 -16.49 25.55 -4.43
N ASN A 273 -15.92 25.67 -5.64
CA ASN A 273 -14.55 25.29 -5.99
C ASN A 273 -14.23 23.79 -5.82
N ILE A 274 -15.24 22.93 -5.88
CA ILE A 274 -15.07 21.48 -5.84
C ILE A 274 -15.46 20.89 -7.18
N ASP A 275 -14.50 20.24 -7.81
CA ASP A 275 -14.69 19.48 -9.04
C ASP A 275 -14.61 17.97 -8.77
N TRP A 276 -15.07 17.16 -9.73
CA TRP A 276 -15.05 15.71 -9.62
C TRP A 276 -14.69 15.02 -10.93
N ILE A 277 -14.15 13.83 -10.81
CA ILE A 277 -13.90 12.87 -11.89
C ILE A 277 -14.38 11.51 -11.40
N THR A 278 -15.35 10.92 -12.09
CA THR A 278 -15.87 9.57 -11.81
C THR A 278 -16.28 8.87 -13.11
N ALA A 279 -16.86 7.68 -13.02
CA ALA A 279 -17.32 6.94 -14.18
C ALA A 279 -18.82 6.63 -14.11
N LEU A 280 -19.47 6.54 -15.26
CA LEU A 280 -20.85 6.07 -15.38
C LEU A 280 -20.95 4.56 -15.14
N ASN A 281 -22.06 4.13 -14.60
CA ASN A 281 -22.38 2.71 -14.51
C ASN A 281 -22.89 2.14 -15.85
N ALA A 282 -22.93 0.82 -15.97
CA ALA A 282 -23.33 0.17 -17.23
C ALA A 282 -24.79 0.48 -17.66
N ALA A 283 -25.68 0.81 -16.73
CA ALA A 283 -27.06 1.19 -17.06
C ALA A 283 -27.10 2.60 -17.68
N GLN A 284 -26.35 3.54 -17.09
CA GLN A 284 -26.21 4.90 -17.61
C GLN A 284 -25.55 4.91 -19.00
N VAL A 285 -24.50 4.10 -19.22
CA VAL A 285 -23.87 3.97 -20.54
C VAL A 285 -24.88 3.45 -21.58
N ARG A 286 -25.70 2.45 -21.24
CA ARG A 286 -26.74 1.96 -22.14
C ARG A 286 -27.82 2.98 -22.42
N ALA A 287 -28.17 3.80 -21.44
CA ALA A 287 -29.14 4.87 -21.63
C ALA A 287 -28.64 5.91 -22.65
N LEU A 288 -27.36 6.28 -22.61
CA LEU A 288 -26.75 7.19 -23.59
C LEU A 288 -26.68 6.59 -25.00
N VAL A 289 -26.52 5.27 -25.13
CA VAL A 289 -26.64 4.61 -26.43
C VAL A 289 -28.09 4.62 -26.93
N ALA A 290 -29.03 4.38 -26.03
CA ALA A 290 -30.47 4.35 -26.39
C ALA A 290 -31.01 5.74 -26.74
N SER A 291 -30.47 6.81 -26.15
CA SER A 291 -30.79 8.21 -26.47
C SER A 291 -30.02 8.77 -27.68
N GLU A 292 -29.18 7.93 -28.32
CA GLU A 292 -28.32 8.33 -29.44
C GLU A 292 -27.27 9.41 -29.08
N SER A 293 -27.14 9.78 -27.83
CA SER A 293 -26.10 10.71 -27.34
C SER A 293 -24.71 10.07 -27.43
N LEU A 294 -24.62 8.74 -27.38
CA LEU A 294 -23.42 7.98 -27.66
C LEU A 294 -23.61 7.14 -28.93
N GLN A 295 -23.05 7.60 -30.03
CA GLN A 295 -23.01 6.84 -31.27
C GLN A 295 -21.78 5.90 -31.26
N LEU A 296 -21.99 4.60 -31.45
CA LEU A 296 -20.89 3.61 -31.38
C LEU A 296 -19.88 3.77 -32.52
N THR A 297 -20.27 4.34 -33.63
CA THR A 297 -19.43 4.70 -34.79
C THR A 297 -18.34 5.72 -34.45
N LEU A 298 -18.50 6.49 -33.36
CA LEU A 298 -17.44 7.38 -32.85
C LEU A 298 -16.12 6.65 -32.56
N PHE A 299 -16.18 5.35 -32.32
CA PHE A 299 -15.04 4.52 -31.99
C PHE A 299 -14.44 3.77 -33.17
N ASP A 300 -14.88 4.01 -34.39
CA ASP A 300 -14.33 3.34 -35.57
C ASP A 300 -12.93 3.86 -35.92
N GLU A 301 -12.68 5.14 -35.65
CA GLU A 301 -11.40 5.80 -35.92
C GLU A 301 -10.59 6.17 -34.66
N GLN A 302 -11.24 6.24 -33.49
CA GLN A 302 -10.60 6.70 -32.25
C GLN A 302 -11.14 5.97 -31.02
N ASP A 303 -10.27 5.76 -30.03
CA ASP A 303 -10.65 5.10 -28.76
C ASP A 303 -11.25 6.05 -27.70
N LEU A 304 -11.34 7.35 -28.00
CA LEU A 304 -11.77 8.37 -27.08
C LEU A 304 -12.56 9.46 -27.81
N ALA A 305 -13.73 9.77 -27.29
CA ALA A 305 -14.58 10.85 -27.78
C ALA A 305 -15.20 11.62 -26.61
N GLU A 306 -15.29 12.94 -26.74
CA GLU A 306 -16.05 13.77 -25.79
C GLU A 306 -17.46 13.95 -26.31
N ILE A 307 -18.46 13.70 -25.45
CA ILE A 307 -19.89 13.79 -25.76
C ILE A 307 -20.58 14.67 -24.70
N SER A 308 -21.75 15.14 -25.01
CA SER A 308 -22.65 15.86 -24.10
C SER A 308 -24.03 15.23 -24.08
N ASP A 309 -24.71 15.31 -22.95
CA ASP A 309 -26.10 14.84 -22.80
C ASP A 309 -26.83 15.71 -21.80
N ALA A 310 -28.13 15.97 -22.07
CA ALA A 310 -28.96 16.83 -21.23
C ALA A 310 -29.17 16.29 -19.80
N ALA A 311 -29.00 14.99 -19.58
CA ALA A 311 -29.08 14.38 -18.26
C ALA A 311 -27.89 14.72 -17.37
N TYR A 312 -26.81 15.30 -17.93
CA TYR A 312 -25.56 15.62 -17.21
C TYR A 312 -25.21 17.13 -17.38
N PRO A 313 -26.06 18.05 -16.89
CA PRO A 313 -25.85 19.48 -17.09
C PRO A 313 -24.59 19.98 -16.39
N GLY A 314 -23.75 20.73 -17.13
CA GLY A 314 -22.50 21.29 -16.62
C GLY A 314 -21.38 20.26 -16.43
N GLU A 315 -21.51 19.06 -16.98
CA GLU A 315 -20.50 18.03 -16.95
C GLU A 315 -20.01 17.67 -18.36
N ARG A 316 -18.79 17.22 -18.44
CA ARG A 316 -18.18 16.65 -19.63
C ARG A 316 -18.24 15.14 -19.54
N LEU A 317 -18.61 14.47 -20.60
CA LEU A 317 -18.64 13.02 -20.70
C LEU A 317 -17.56 12.56 -21.68
N ILE A 318 -16.59 11.81 -21.18
CA ILE A 318 -15.46 11.31 -21.97
C ILE A 318 -15.69 9.81 -22.18
N ALA A 319 -16.15 9.47 -23.37
CA ALA A 319 -16.43 8.12 -23.78
C ALA A 319 -15.13 7.45 -24.25
N CYS A 320 -14.85 6.28 -23.73
CA CYS A 320 -13.62 5.51 -23.98
C CYS A 320 -13.98 4.09 -24.42
N ARG A 321 -13.27 3.56 -25.42
CA ARG A 321 -13.35 2.15 -25.85
C ARG A 321 -12.00 1.47 -25.64
N ASN A 322 -11.97 0.43 -24.82
CA ASN A 322 -10.79 -0.37 -24.59
C ASN A 322 -10.93 -1.74 -25.28
N PRO A 323 -10.23 -1.99 -26.40
CA PRO A 323 -10.34 -3.24 -27.14
C PRO A 323 -9.99 -4.48 -26.30
N LEU A 324 -9.04 -4.38 -25.38
CA LEU A 324 -8.66 -5.50 -24.50
C LEU A 324 -9.79 -5.86 -23.54
N LEU A 325 -10.46 -4.86 -22.96
CA LEU A 325 -11.63 -5.08 -22.12
C LEU A 325 -12.81 -5.65 -22.93
N THR A 326 -12.94 -5.30 -24.19
CA THR A 326 -13.94 -5.88 -25.09
C THR A 326 -13.73 -7.39 -25.19
N VAL A 327 -12.52 -7.83 -25.48
CA VAL A 327 -12.17 -9.25 -25.60
C VAL A 327 -12.38 -9.97 -24.26
N GLU A 328 -11.91 -9.40 -23.15
CA GLU A 328 -12.04 -9.99 -21.81
C GLU A 328 -13.52 -10.17 -21.42
N ARG A 329 -14.34 -9.13 -21.60
CA ARG A 329 -15.78 -9.19 -21.26
C ARG A 329 -16.52 -10.22 -22.11
N ARG A 330 -16.22 -10.28 -23.41
CA ARG A 330 -16.76 -11.29 -24.32
C ARG A 330 -16.41 -12.70 -23.86
N GLN A 331 -15.13 -12.97 -23.60
CA GLN A 331 -14.68 -14.28 -23.12
C GLN A 331 -15.35 -14.67 -21.80
N LYS A 332 -15.38 -13.76 -20.83
CA LYS A 332 -16.01 -13.99 -19.53
C LYS A 332 -17.50 -14.26 -19.66
N ARG A 333 -18.21 -13.53 -20.53
CA ARG A 333 -19.63 -13.76 -20.79
C ARG A 333 -19.87 -15.15 -21.36
N GLU A 334 -19.12 -15.55 -22.38
CA GLU A 334 -19.25 -16.88 -22.97
C GLU A 334 -18.95 -18.00 -21.97
N GLN A 335 -17.92 -17.85 -21.13
CA GLN A 335 -17.62 -18.82 -20.07
C GLN A 335 -18.76 -18.93 -19.05
N LEU A 336 -19.36 -17.80 -18.65
CA LEU A 336 -20.49 -17.80 -17.71
C LEU A 336 -21.77 -18.37 -18.34
N LEU A 337 -22.03 -18.09 -19.62
CA LEU A 337 -23.15 -18.68 -20.37
C LEU A 337 -23.00 -20.21 -20.42
N ALA A 338 -21.84 -20.70 -20.88
CA ALA A 338 -21.57 -22.13 -20.96
C ALA A 338 -21.65 -22.84 -19.60
N ALA A 339 -21.09 -22.23 -18.55
CA ALA A 339 -21.19 -22.79 -17.18
C ALA A 339 -22.63 -22.82 -16.66
N THR A 340 -23.44 -21.81 -17.03
CA THR A 340 -24.87 -21.76 -16.66
C THR A 340 -25.65 -22.84 -17.39
N GLU A 341 -25.44 -22.98 -18.71
CA GLU A 341 -26.07 -24.00 -19.56
C GLU A 341 -25.77 -25.41 -19.03
N ALA A 342 -24.50 -25.71 -18.71
CA ALA A 342 -24.11 -27.00 -18.17
C ALA A 342 -24.84 -27.39 -16.87
N GLU A 343 -25.23 -26.40 -16.04
CA GLU A 343 -26.03 -26.66 -14.84
C GLU A 343 -27.54 -26.69 -15.15
N LEU A 344 -28.02 -25.89 -16.09
CA LEU A 344 -29.41 -25.93 -16.55
C LEU A 344 -29.74 -27.26 -17.25
N ASP A 345 -28.81 -27.78 -18.06
CA ASP A 345 -28.94 -29.10 -18.72
C ASP A 345 -29.14 -30.23 -17.73
N LYS A 346 -28.50 -30.18 -16.57
CA LYS A 346 -28.74 -31.15 -15.47
C LYS A 346 -30.18 -31.09 -14.96
N ILE A 347 -30.79 -29.91 -14.95
CA ILE A 347 -32.20 -29.74 -14.57
C ILE A 347 -33.11 -30.26 -15.68
N VAL A 348 -32.82 -29.94 -16.95
CA VAL A 348 -33.56 -30.50 -18.11
C VAL A 348 -33.50 -32.02 -18.09
N ALA A 349 -32.32 -32.60 -17.88
CA ALA A 349 -32.16 -34.05 -17.78
C ALA A 349 -32.96 -34.63 -16.60
N ALA A 350 -33.02 -33.93 -15.44
CA ALA A 350 -33.78 -34.37 -14.28
C ALA A 350 -35.30 -34.38 -14.51
N THR A 351 -35.82 -33.50 -15.37
CA THR A 351 -37.26 -33.51 -15.74
C THR A 351 -37.62 -34.66 -16.71
N LYS A 352 -36.62 -35.22 -17.41
CA LYS A 352 -36.81 -36.31 -18.40
C LYS A 352 -36.52 -37.72 -17.86
N ARG A 353 -36.10 -37.90 -16.60
CA ARG A 353 -35.78 -39.18 -16.00
C ARG A 353 -37.00 -40.08 -15.88
N GLU A 354 -36.84 -41.36 -16.09
CA GLU A 354 -37.90 -42.37 -15.86
C GLU A 354 -38.15 -42.56 -14.34
N LYS A 355 -37.06 -42.67 -13.55
CA LYS A 355 -37.11 -42.79 -12.09
C LYS A 355 -36.62 -41.51 -11.43
N TRP A 356 -37.31 -41.10 -10.35
CA TRP A 356 -36.99 -39.90 -9.58
C TRP A 356 -37.04 -38.62 -10.43
N ARG A 357 -38.03 -38.57 -11.32
CA ARG A 357 -38.31 -37.41 -12.19
C ARG A 357 -38.53 -36.15 -11.38
N LEU A 358 -37.95 -35.06 -11.78
CA LEU A 358 -38.21 -33.75 -11.18
C LEU A 358 -39.55 -33.23 -11.72
N VAL A 359 -40.57 -33.19 -10.87
CA VAL A 359 -41.89 -32.68 -11.19
C VAL A 359 -42.28 -31.57 -10.23
N GLY A 360 -43.20 -30.70 -10.65
CA GLY A 360 -43.65 -29.53 -9.91
C GLY A 360 -42.96 -28.26 -10.34
N GLN A 361 -43.74 -27.33 -10.92
CA GLN A 361 -43.25 -26.05 -11.44
C GLN A 361 -42.44 -25.29 -10.38
N GLU A 362 -42.86 -25.27 -9.13
CA GLU A 362 -42.15 -24.59 -8.02
C GLU A 362 -40.77 -25.22 -7.74
N LYS A 363 -40.71 -26.55 -7.72
CA LYS A 363 -39.43 -27.26 -7.44
C LYS A 363 -38.42 -27.06 -8.57
N ILE A 364 -38.90 -27.06 -9.80
CA ILE A 364 -38.08 -26.77 -10.98
C ILE A 364 -37.61 -25.32 -10.92
N GLY A 365 -38.54 -24.38 -10.72
CA GLY A 365 -38.24 -22.94 -10.61
C GLY A 365 -37.22 -22.61 -9.51
N LEU A 366 -37.33 -23.25 -8.35
CA LEU A 366 -36.36 -23.07 -7.26
C LEU A 366 -34.95 -23.52 -7.63
N ARG A 367 -34.81 -24.66 -8.34
CA ARG A 367 -33.50 -25.14 -8.82
C ARG A 367 -32.93 -24.24 -9.90
N VAL A 368 -33.73 -23.84 -10.87
CA VAL A 368 -33.35 -22.91 -11.94
C VAL A 368 -32.92 -21.58 -11.34
N GLY A 369 -33.71 -21.01 -10.40
CA GLY A 369 -33.38 -19.76 -9.73
C GLY A 369 -32.05 -19.80 -8.97
N ARG A 370 -31.72 -20.93 -8.34
CA ARG A 370 -30.40 -21.12 -7.69
C ARG A 370 -29.25 -21.10 -8.68
N VAL A 371 -29.38 -21.76 -9.84
CA VAL A 371 -28.35 -21.77 -10.88
C VAL A 371 -28.15 -20.36 -11.43
N LEU A 372 -29.24 -19.71 -11.84
CA LEU A 372 -29.21 -18.36 -12.42
C LEU A 372 -28.68 -17.33 -11.42
N GLY A 373 -29.04 -17.45 -10.14
CA GLY A 373 -28.56 -16.60 -9.05
C GLY A 373 -27.06 -16.79 -8.77
N ARG A 374 -26.55 -18.04 -8.84
CA ARG A 374 -25.14 -18.38 -8.68
C ARG A 374 -24.26 -17.71 -9.75
N PHE A 375 -24.67 -17.80 -11.00
CA PHE A 375 -23.91 -17.24 -12.13
C PHE A 375 -24.31 -15.80 -12.49
N LYS A 376 -25.42 -15.28 -11.94
CA LYS A 376 -25.99 -13.97 -12.25
C LYS A 376 -26.33 -13.77 -13.74
N MET A 377 -26.75 -14.84 -14.42
CA MET A 377 -26.98 -14.87 -15.86
C MET A 377 -28.47 -14.89 -16.26
N ALA A 378 -29.39 -14.67 -15.31
CA ALA A 378 -30.84 -14.74 -15.54
C ALA A 378 -31.33 -13.93 -16.75
N LYS A 379 -30.75 -12.75 -16.99
CA LYS A 379 -31.14 -11.85 -18.08
C LYS A 379 -30.80 -12.35 -19.49
N HIS A 380 -29.91 -13.36 -19.59
CA HIS A 380 -29.41 -13.88 -20.87
C HIS A 380 -30.13 -15.15 -21.34
N PHE A 381 -31.13 -15.60 -20.57
CA PHE A 381 -31.88 -16.80 -20.92
C PHE A 381 -33.38 -16.51 -20.94
N ARG A 382 -34.07 -17.07 -21.93
CA ARG A 382 -35.51 -17.24 -21.94
C ARG A 382 -35.83 -18.60 -21.36
N LEU A 383 -36.76 -18.68 -20.43
CA LEU A 383 -37.04 -19.88 -19.64
C LEU A 383 -38.49 -20.27 -19.79
N THR A 384 -38.75 -21.56 -20.06
CA THR A 384 -40.10 -22.15 -20.06
C THR A 384 -40.12 -23.21 -18.97
N ILE A 385 -40.92 -22.97 -17.91
CA ILE A 385 -41.07 -23.86 -16.77
C ILE A 385 -42.54 -24.29 -16.70
N ALA A 386 -42.76 -25.58 -16.85
CA ALA A 386 -44.08 -26.20 -16.69
C ALA A 386 -44.01 -27.37 -15.72
N ASP A 387 -45.11 -27.97 -15.39
CA ASP A 387 -45.14 -29.13 -14.50
C ASP A 387 -44.43 -30.33 -15.19
N GLY A 388 -43.29 -30.73 -14.67
CA GLY A 388 -42.48 -31.80 -15.20
C GLY A 388 -41.71 -31.50 -16.49
N CYS A 389 -41.67 -30.22 -16.95
CA CYS A 389 -40.93 -29.79 -18.11
C CYS A 389 -40.14 -28.53 -17.82
N PHE A 390 -38.88 -28.50 -18.28
CA PHE A 390 -38.04 -27.32 -18.25
C PHE A 390 -37.28 -27.19 -19.55
N GLU A 391 -37.41 -26.03 -20.19
CA GLU A 391 -36.67 -25.67 -21.41
C GLU A 391 -36.09 -24.28 -21.24
N TYR A 392 -34.97 -24.04 -21.91
CA TYR A 392 -34.33 -22.74 -21.94
C TYR A 392 -33.68 -22.47 -23.29
N GLU A 393 -33.53 -21.21 -23.63
CA GLU A 393 -32.77 -20.76 -24.78
C GLU A 393 -31.98 -19.49 -24.45
N ARG A 394 -30.90 -19.23 -25.18
CA ARG A 394 -30.17 -17.95 -25.05
C ARG A 394 -31.02 -16.81 -25.61
N ASP A 395 -31.14 -15.73 -24.86
CA ASP A 395 -31.72 -14.47 -25.34
C ASP A 395 -30.66 -13.70 -26.14
N THR A 396 -30.52 -14.07 -27.43
CA THR A 396 -29.48 -13.53 -28.33
C THR A 396 -29.56 -12.02 -28.46
N ASP A 397 -30.76 -11.42 -28.42
CA ASP A 397 -30.97 -9.97 -28.54
C ASP A 397 -30.43 -9.22 -27.31
N LYS A 398 -30.68 -9.77 -26.12
CA LYS A 398 -30.14 -9.19 -24.89
C LYS A 398 -28.63 -9.36 -24.80
N ILE A 399 -28.11 -10.51 -25.24
CA ILE A 399 -26.67 -10.77 -25.30
C ILE A 399 -26.00 -9.81 -26.28
N ALA A 400 -26.58 -9.60 -27.48
CA ALA A 400 -26.04 -8.69 -28.48
C ALA A 400 -26.04 -7.22 -27.99
N ARG A 401 -27.14 -6.77 -27.37
CA ARG A 401 -27.24 -5.42 -26.79
C ARG A 401 -26.22 -5.20 -25.66
N GLU A 402 -25.93 -6.20 -24.86
CA GLU A 402 -24.87 -6.11 -23.85
C GLU A 402 -23.47 -6.12 -24.49
N ALA A 403 -23.27 -6.93 -25.52
CA ALA A 403 -22.00 -7.02 -26.22
C ALA A 403 -21.62 -5.74 -26.97
N ALA A 404 -22.59 -4.99 -27.47
CA ALA A 404 -22.38 -3.73 -28.17
C ALA A 404 -21.65 -2.67 -27.33
N VAL A 405 -21.78 -2.72 -26.00
CA VAL A 405 -21.10 -1.79 -25.08
C VAL A 405 -19.89 -2.43 -24.39
N ASP A 406 -19.41 -3.59 -24.84
CA ASP A 406 -18.22 -4.19 -24.28
C ASP A 406 -16.99 -3.31 -24.52
N GLY A 407 -16.19 -3.16 -23.48
CA GLY A 407 -15.00 -2.32 -23.54
C GLY A 407 -15.28 -0.81 -23.42
N ILE A 408 -16.54 -0.39 -23.55
CA ILE A 408 -16.92 1.01 -23.41
C ILE A 408 -17.06 1.36 -21.93
N TYR A 409 -16.49 2.48 -21.53
CA TYR A 409 -16.72 3.15 -20.26
C TYR A 409 -16.72 4.66 -20.49
N ILE A 410 -17.47 5.38 -19.67
CA ILE A 410 -17.60 6.83 -19.78
C ILE A 410 -17.17 7.44 -18.47
N ILE A 411 -16.23 8.36 -18.56
CA ILE A 411 -15.81 9.21 -17.44
C ILE A 411 -16.62 10.48 -17.51
N ARG A 412 -17.16 10.90 -16.36
CA ARG A 412 -17.87 12.17 -16.20
C ARG A 412 -17.07 13.10 -15.29
N THR A 413 -17.02 14.37 -15.61
CA THR A 413 -16.27 15.37 -14.85
C THR A 413 -16.90 16.74 -14.96
N SER A 414 -16.79 17.54 -13.87
CA SER A 414 -17.09 18.97 -13.89
C SER A 414 -15.88 19.83 -14.27
N VAL A 415 -14.68 19.25 -14.30
CA VAL A 415 -13.44 19.98 -14.62
C VAL A 415 -13.51 20.50 -16.06
N PRO A 416 -13.30 21.81 -16.31
CA PRO A 416 -13.34 22.39 -17.66
C PRO A 416 -12.23 21.84 -18.56
N ALA A 417 -12.45 21.87 -19.88
CA ALA A 417 -11.52 21.30 -20.87
C ALA A 417 -10.18 22.03 -20.96
N ASP A 418 -10.18 23.32 -20.68
CA ASP A 418 -8.97 24.17 -20.60
C ASP A 418 -8.11 23.89 -19.36
N ALA A 419 -8.75 23.44 -18.26
CA ALA A 419 -8.04 23.05 -17.04
C ALA A 419 -7.51 21.61 -17.11
N LEU A 420 -8.24 20.69 -17.75
CA LEU A 420 -7.83 19.28 -17.88
C LEU A 420 -8.36 18.68 -19.19
N SER A 421 -7.48 18.31 -20.08
CA SER A 421 -7.82 17.69 -21.37
C SER A 421 -8.55 16.36 -21.19
N ALA A 422 -9.30 15.91 -22.21
CA ALA A 422 -9.98 14.61 -22.15
C ALA A 422 -8.99 13.44 -21.94
N PRO A 423 -7.84 13.36 -22.63
CA PRO A 423 -6.82 12.35 -22.34
C PRO A 423 -6.32 12.38 -20.89
N ASP A 424 -6.07 13.57 -20.34
CA ASP A 424 -5.57 13.72 -18.97
C ASP A 424 -6.63 13.38 -17.92
N THR A 425 -7.89 13.67 -18.21
CA THR A 425 -9.01 13.24 -17.37
C THR A 425 -9.06 11.70 -17.27
N VAL A 426 -8.85 10.99 -18.39
CA VAL A 426 -8.78 9.51 -18.40
C VAL A 426 -7.57 9.02 -17.60
N ARG A 427 -6.39 9.64 -17.77
CA ARG A 427 -5.19 9.30 -17.00
C ARG A 427 -5.40 9.53 -15.51
N THR A 428 -6.01 10.64 -15.15
CA THR A 428 -6.36 11.00 -13.77
C THR A 428 -7.33 9.99 -13.16
N TYR A 429 -8.40 9.61 -13.85
CA TYR A 429 -9.31 8.57 -13.38
C TYR A 429 -8.59 7.23 -13.16
N LYS A 430 -7.71 6.84 -14.08
CA LYS A 430 -6.91 5.61 -13.94
C LYS A 430 -5.93 5.64 -12.76
N SER A 431 -5.59 6.81 -12.22
CA SER A 431 -4.71 6.92 -11.05
C SER A 431 -5.34 6.35 -9.76
N LEU A 432 -6.67 6.11 -9.73
CA LEU A 432 -7.33 5.35 -8.65
C LEU A 432 -6.71 3.97 -8.41
N ALA A 433 -6.09 3.36 -9.42
CA ALA A 433 -5.32 2.13 -9.25
C ALA A 433 -4.16 2.26 -8.23
N GLN A 434 -3.70 3.47 -7.95
CA GLN A 434 -2.70 3.72 -6.91
C GLN A 434 -3.30 3.52 -5.51
N VAL A 435 -4.54 3.96 -5.28
CA VAL A 435 -5.24 3.74 -4.00
C VAL A 435 -5.53 2.25 -3.79
N GLU A 436 -5.92 1.54 -4.86
CA GLU A 436 -6.09 0.08 -4.80
C GLU A 436 -4.77 -0.62 -4.43
N ARG A 437 -3.63 -0.14 -4.95
CA ARG A 437 -2.31 -0.64 -4.58
C ARG A 437 -2.01 -0.38 -3.11
N ALA A 438 -2.35 0.81 -2.59
CA ALA A 438 -2.23 1.15 -1.17
C ALA A 438 -3.03 0.18 -0.30
N PHE A 439 -4.29 -0.07 -0.62
CA PHE A 439 -5.10 -1.06 0.10
C PHE A 439 -4.50 -2.46 0.05
N ARG A 440 -3.95 -2.88 -1.07
CA ARG A 440 -3.35 -4.20 -1.24
C ARG A 440 -2.11 -4.36 -0.36
N SER A 441 -1.21 -3.36 -0.31
CA SER A 441 -0.06 -3.35 0.58
C SER A 441 -0.49 -3.35 2.06
N ILE A 442 -1.39 -2.44 2.46
CA ILE A 442 -1.87 -2.33 3.83
C ILE A 442 -2.54 -3.64 4.29
N LYS A 443 -3.38 -4.26 3.44
CA LYS A 443 -4.20 -5.41 3.84
C LYS A 443 -3.44 -6.73 3.91
N THR A 444 -2.64 -7.05 2.90
CA THR A 444 -2.17 -8.43 2.69
C THR A 444 -0.72 -8.60 2.32
N MET A 445 -0.18 -7.73 1.44
CA MET A 445 1.12 -8.00 0.85
C MET A 445 2.27 -7.66 1.80
N ASP A 446 2.32 -6.44 2.27
CA ASP A 446 3.48 -5.93 3.00
C ASP A 446 3.15 -5.71 4.50
N LEU A 447 2.17 -4.88 4.79
CA LEU A 447 1.92 -4.42 6.17
C LEU A 447 0.97 -5.31 6.97
N LYS A 448 0.23 -6.19 6.34
CA LYS A 448 -0.65 -7.19 6.98
C LYS A 448 -1.50 -6.59 8.11
N VAL A 449 -2.37 -5.61 7.80
CA VAL A 449 -3.30 -5.05 8.80
C VAL A 449 -4.10 -6.15 9.51
N ARG A 450 -4.36 -7.24 8.83
CA ARG A 450 -4.97 -8.47 9.38
C ARG A 450 -3.94 -9.41 9.97
N PRO A 451 -4.33 -10.24 10.96
CA PRO A 451 -5.66 -10.28 11.61
C PRO A 451 -5.87 -9.15 12.61
N ILE A 452 -7.13 -8.64 12.72
CA ILE A 452 -7.51 -7.61 13.69
C ILE A 452 -8.28 -8.29 14.84
N PHE A 453 -7.74 -8.18 16.07
CA PHE A 453 -8.31 -8.75 17.28
C PHE A 453 -8.64 -7.69 18.36
N HIS A 454 -8.46 -6.41 18.06
CA HIS A 454 -8.69 -5.33 19.02
C HIS A 454 -10.17 -5.24 19.43
N ARG A 455 -10.43 -5.19 20.75
CA ARG A 455 -11.80 -5.16 21.28
C ARG A 455 -12.41 -3.76 21.29
N LEU A 456 -11.58 -2.75 21.45
CA LEU A 456 -12.01 -1.34 21.54
C LEU A 456 -11.98 -0.71 20.15
N ASP A 457 -13.03 0.01 19.80
CA ASP A 457 -13.17 0.71 18.52
C ASP A 457 -12.00 1.68 18.28
N ASP A 458 -11.60 2.42 19.29
CA ASP A 458 -10.47 3.36 19.18
C ASP A 458 -9.14 2.66 18.93
N ARG A 459 -8.93 1.46 19.47
CA ARG A 459 -7.73 0.66 19.17
C ARG A 459 -7.73 0.09 17.76
N VAL A 460 -8.91 -0.20 17.21
CA VAL A 460 -9.04 -0.55 15.79
C VAL A 460 -8.68 0.67 14.92
N ARG A 461 -9.23 1.85 15.23
CA ARG A 461 -8.89 3.10 14.55
C ARG A 461 -7.39 3.40 14.63
N ALA A 462 -6.82 3.34 15.81
CA ALA A 462 -5.38 3.55 16.03
C ALA A 462 -4.52 2.55 15.25
N HIS A 463 -4.94 1.27 15.18
CA HIS A 463 -4.22 0.25 14.44
C HIS A 463 -4.24 0.50 12.93
N VAL A 464 -5.38 0.85 12.35
CA VAL A 464 -5.50 1.18 10.93
C VAL A 464 -4.70 2.45 10.62
N PHE A 465 -4.76 3.46 11.49
CA PHE A 465 -3.98 4.68 11.35
C PHE A 465 -2.47 4.42 11.42
N LEU A 466 -2.02 3.57 12.35
CA LEU A 466 -0.63 3.13 12.42
C LEU A 466 -0.18 2.43 11.12
N CYS A 467 -1.04 1.57 10.56
CA CYS A 467 -0.76 0.90 9.28
C CYS A 467 -0.70 1.90 8.12
N MET A 468 -1.53 2.94 8.12
CA MET A 468 -1.46 4.01 7.13
C MET A 468 -0.14 4.79 7.24
N LEU A 469 0.33 5.13 8.45
CA LEU A 469 1.63 5.78 8.66
C LEU A 469 2.79 4.87 8.24
N ALA A 470 2.70 3.57 8.48
CA ALA A 470 3.69 2.59 8.00
C ALA A 470 3.70 2.54 6.47
N TYR A 471 2.52 2.57 5.82
CA TYR A 471 2.43 2.64 4.37
C TYR A 471 2.97 3.96 3.82
N TYR A 472 2.78 5.07 4.51
CA TYR A 472 3.37 6.36 4.15
C TYR A 472 4.91 6.27 4.06
N VAL A 473 5.56 5.66 5.06
CA VAL A 473 7.02 5.45 5.05
C VAL A 473 7.41 4.47 3.93
N GLU A 474 6.71 3.33 3.81
CA GLU A 474 6.95 2.34 2.76
C GLU A 474 6.83 2.95 1.36
N TRP A 475 5.82 3.80 1.13
CA TRP A 475 5.60 4.48 -0.15
C TRP A 475 6.82 5.33 -0.54
N HIS A 476 7.34 6.12 0.40
CA HIS A 476 8.54 6.93 0.19
C HIS A 476 9.79 6.08 -0.02
N MET A 477 9.95 5.00 0.75
CA MET A 477 11.05 4.05 0.55
C MET A 477 10.99 3.43 -0.85
N ARG A 478 9.82 2.95 -1.27
CA ARG A 478 9.64 2.37 -2.61
C ARG A 478 9.93 3.36 -3.73
N LYS A 479 9.54 4.61 -3.56
CA LYS A 479 9.82 5.68 -4.52
C LYS A 479 11.32 5.96 -4.63
N ALA A 480 12.01 6.09 -3.51
CA ALA A 480 13.45 6.32 -3.49
C ALA A 480 14.25 5.12 -4.03
N LEU A 481 13.83 3.90 -3.69
CA LEU A 481 14.48 2.64 -4.09
C LEU A 481 14.07 2.15 -5.48
N ALA A 482 13.19 2.85 -6.20
CA ALA A 482 12.69 2.43 -7.50
C ALA A 482 13.79 2.05 -8.52
N PRO A 483 14.97 2.70 -8.56
CA PRO A 483 16.05 2.30 -9.47
C PRO A 483 16.54 0.86 -9.30
N ILE A 484 16.47 0.31 -8.08
CA ILE A 484 16.94 -1.06 -7.76
C ILE A 484 15.79 -2.03 -7.47
N LEU A 485 14.54 -1.59 -7.61
CA LEU A 485 13.35 -2.43 -7.47
C LEU A 485 12.71 -2.74 -8.82
N PHE A 486 11.90 -3.84 -8.87
CA PHE A 486 10.95 -4.10 -9.98
C PHE A 486 9.84 -3.04 -10.05
N HIS A 487 10.11 -1.84 -9.65
CA HIS A 487 9.18 -0.72 -9.69
C HIS A 487 9.53 0.18 -10.87
N ASP A 488 8.51 0.69 -11.55
CA ASP A 488 8.70 1.69 -12.59
C ASP A 488 8.84 3.07 -11.93
N ALA A 489 10.04 3.64 -11.98
CA ALA A 489 10.32 4.94 -11.37
C ALA A 489 9.73 6.08 -12.21
N ASP A 490 9.80 5.94 -13.53
CA ASP A 490 9.41 6.95 -14.51
C ASP A 490 8.46 6.33 -15.54
N PRO A 491 7.19 6.09 -15.19
CA PRO A 491 6.23 5.71 -16.22
C PRO A 491 6.18 6.84 -17.26
N PRO A 492 6.24 6.51 -18.57
CA PRO A 492 6.29 7.50 -19.63
C PRO A 492 5.15 8.51 -19.49
N THR A 493 5.50 9.78 -19.29
CA THR A 493 4.53 10.88 -19.17
C THR A 493 4.42 11.68 -20.46
N THR A 494 5.45 11.65 -21.32
CA THR A 494 5.57 12.53 -22.49
C THR A 494 5.64 11.81 -23.83
N ASP A 495 6.18 10.59 -23.90
CA ASP A 495 6.19 9.79 -25.14
C ASP A 495 4.83 9.18 -25.51
N ASP A 496 3.86 9.27 -24.60
CA ASP A 496 2.48 8.83 -24.83
C ASP A 496 1.60 9.89 -25.53
N ALA A 497 2.15 11.04 -25.96
CA ALA A 497 1.37 12.11 -26.60
C ALA A 497 0.69 11.66 -27.91
N GLY A 498 1.16 10.59 -28.54
CA GLY A 498 0.54 9.96 -29.72
C GLY A 498 -0.24 8.69 -29.44
N ARG A 499 -0.38 8.27 -28.16
CA ARG A 499 -0.99 6.98 -27.82
C ARG A 499 -2.35 7.16 -27.14
N SER A 500 -3.27 6.29 -27.48
CA SER A 500 -4.60 6.28 -26.84
C SER A 500 -4.48 6.21 -25.31
N PRO A 501 -5.01 7.19 -24.55
CA PRO A 501 -5.01 7.17 -23.08
C PRO A 501 -5.84 6.02 -22.52
N VAL A 502 -6.64 5.37 -23.36
CA VAL A 502 -7.45 4.21 -23.04
C VAL A 502 -6.62 2.93 -22.94
N ALA A 503 -5.49 2.86 -23.67
CA ALA A 503 -4.59 1.71 -23.66
C ALA A 503 -4.01 1.45 -22.25
N PRO A 504 -3.61 0.20 -21.90
CA PRO A 504 -2.90 -0.09 -20.67
C PRO A 504 -1.60 0.74 -20.60
N LYS A 505 -1.26 1.22 -19.39
CA LYS A 505 0.03 1.86 -19.16
C LYS A 505 1.16 0.93 -19.61
N ARG A 506 2.04 1.42 -20.48
CA ARG A 506 3.32 0.73 -20.76
C ARG A 506 4.26 0.92 -19.57
N ARG A 507 5.13 -0.06 -19.39
CA ARG A 507 6.30 0.12 -18.54
C ARG A 507 7.31 1.00 -19.28
N SER A 508 8.11 1.76 -18.53
CA SER A 508 9.28 2.41 -19.12
C SER A 508 10.23 1.35 -19.72
N LEU A 509 11.05 1.75 -20.67
CA LEU A 509 12.07 0.86 -21.25
C LEU A 509 13.00 0.28 -20.17
N GLU A 510 13.29 1.07 -19.14
CA GLU A 510 14.06 0.60 -17.99
C GLU A 510 13.32 -0.47 -17.18
N ALA A 511 12.03 -0.25 -16.88
CA ALA A 511 11.22 -1.22 -16.17
C ALA A 511 11.01 -2.53 -16.97
N GLU A 512 10.86 -2.43 -18.30
CA GLU A 512 10.82 -3.61 -19.18
C GLU A 512 12.15 -4.35 -19.18
N ARG A 513 13.27 -3.63 -19.24
CA ARG A 513 14.60 -4.23 -19.17
C ARG A 513 14.81 -4.93 -17.81
N LYS A 514 14.53 -4.24 -16.69
CA LYS A 514 14.62 -4.82 -15.34
C LYS A 514 13.76 -6.09 -15.21
N ALA A 515 12.56 -6.10 -15.75
CA ALA A 515 11.69 -7.27 -15.71
C ALA A 515 12.23 -8.45 -16.52
N ARG A 516 12.88 -8.19 -17.68
CA ARG A 516 13.44 -9.22 -18.57
C ARG A 516 14.78 -9.75 -18.08
N THR A 517 15.69 -8.86 -17.67
CA THR A 517 17.06 -9.25 -17.31
C THR A 517 17.23 -9.56 -15.83
N GLN A 518 16.28 -9.14 -14.98
CA GLN A 518 16.37 -9.18 -13.51
C GLN A 518 17.60 -8.41 -12.97
N GLN A 519 18.14 -7.49 -13.78
CA GLN A 519 19.30 -6.68 -13.46
C GLN A 519 19.03 -5.19 -13.70
N THR A 520 19.71 -4.36 -12.91
CA THR A 520 19.79 -2.92 -13.10
C THR A 520 20.69 -2.59 -14.31
N ALA A 521 20.82 -1.30 -14.67
CA ALA A 521 21.66 -0.87 -15.77
C ALA A 521 23.14 -1.25 -15.60
N ASP A 522 23.59 -1.23 -14.37
CA ASP A 522 24.95 -1.53 -13.91
C ASP A 522 25.16 -3.02 -13.53
N GLY A 523 24.23 -3.90 -13.91
CA GLY A 523 24.36 -5.35 -13.74
C GLY A 523 24.06 -5.88 -12.32
N GLN A 524 23.62 -5.03 -11.38
CA GLN A 524 23.23 -5.47 -10.05
C GLN A 524 21.87 -6.15 -10.05
N PRO A 525 21.59 -7.12 -9.17
CA PRO A 525 20.29 -7.80 -9.10
C PRO A 525 19.17 -6.84 -8.71
N VAL A 526 18.02 -6.96 -9.39
CA VAL A 526 16.79 -6.22 -9.06
C VAL A 526 16.00 -6.98 -8.02
N HIS A 527 15.51 -6.27 -7.00
CA HIS A 527 14.76 -6.83 -5.89
C HIS A 527 13.27 -6.48 -5.92
N SER A 528 12.43 -7.31 -5.30
CA SER A 528 11.17 -6.84 -4.73
C SER A 528 11.45 -6.08 -3.44
N PHE A 529 10.56 -5.20 -3.00
CA PHE A 529 10.74 -4.48 -1.74
C PHE A 529 10.97 -5.41 -0.54
N PRO A 530 10.19 -6.50 -0.34
CA PRO A 530 10.46 -7.42 0.77
C PRO A 530 11.79 -8.18 0.65
N THR A 531 12.26 -8.50 -0.58
CA THR A 531 13.54 -9.18 -0.74
C THR A 531 14.71 -8.25 -0.46
N LEU A 532 14.61 -6.97 -0.83
CA LEU A 532 15.61 -5.96 -0.51
C LEU A 532 15.71 -5.72 0.99
N LEU A 533 14.57 -5.64 1.70
CA LEU A 533 14.59 -5.52 3.16
C LEU A 533 15.27 -6.72 3.84
N ARG A 534 15.03 -7.94 3.33
CA ARG A 534 15.72 -9.14 3.84
C ARG A 534 17.23 -9.12 3.55
N ASP A 535 17.61 -8.63 2.39
CA ASP A 535 19.02 -8.44 2.05
C ASP A 535 19.67 -7.39 2.98
N LEU A 536 19.05 -6.25 3.18
CA LEU A 536 19.51 -5.24 4.14
C LEU A 536 19.58 -5.76 5.59
N ALA A 537 18.75 -6.73 5.97
CA ALA A 537 18.77 -7.35 7.29
C ALA A 537 20.06 -8.15 7.54
N THR A 538 20.78 -8.58 6.49
CA THR A 538 22.09 -9.25 6.61
C THR A 538 23.20 -8.32 7.07
N ILE A 539 23.01 -7.00 7.00
CA ILE A 539 23.86 -6.04 7.68
C ILE A 539 23.53 -6.12 9.18
N THR A 540 24.39 -6.80 9.93
CA THR A 540 24.19 -7.04 11.36
C THR A 540 25.10 -6.19 12.23
N ARG A 541 24.64 -5.88 13.44
CA ARG A 541 25.47 -5.37 14.52
C ARG A 541 25.85 -6.53 15.40
N ASN A 542 27.15 -6.82 15.43
CA ASN A 542 27.72 -7.97 16.12
C ASN A 542 28.37 -7.52 17.42
N THR A 543 28.09 -8.24 18.51
CA THR A 543 28.80 -8.11 19.78
C THR A 543 29.92 -9.14 19.81
N LEU A 544 31.14 -8.67 19.84
CA LEU A 544 32.35 -9.48 19.85
C LEU A 544 32.89 -9.57 21.29
N GLN A 545 33.15 -10.78 21.76
CA GLN A 545 33.82 -11.06 23.03
C GLN A 545 35.25 -11.48 22.73
N PRO A 546 36.27 -10.69 23.14
CA PRO A 546 37.67 -11.16 23.06
C PRO A 546 37.90 -12.35 23.98
N ASN A 547 38.61 -13.37 23.50
CA ASN A 547 39.00 -14.55 24.30
C ASN A 547 40.13 -14.25 25.31
N MET A 548 40.19 -13.04 25.80
CA MET A 548 41.09 -12.57 26.84
C MET A 548 40.31 -12.09 28.04
N ALA A 549 40.67 -12.57 29.23
CA ALA A 549 40.01 -12.17 30.46
C ALA A 549 40.03 -10.65 30.65
N GLN A 550 38.92 -10.07 31.11
CA GLN A 550 38.75 -8.64 31.46
C GLN A 550 38.68 -7.65 30.28
N ILE A 551 38.65 -8.11 29.01
CA ILE A 551 38.41 -7.20 27.89
C ILE A 551 36.87 -7.04 27.67
N PRO A 552 36.35 -5.81 27.67
CA PRO A 552 34.93 -5.59 27.43
C PRO A 552 34.53 -5.98 25.98
N THR A 553 33.29 -6.30 25.79
CA THR A 553 32.72 -6.60 24.48
C THR A 553 32.82 -5.41 23.53
N LEU A 554 33.01 -5.70 22.26
CA LEU A 554 33.12 -4.73 21.18
C LEU A 554 31.90 -4.85 20.26
N GLU A 555 31.36 -3.73 19.79
CA GLU A 555 30.30 -3.72 18.79
C GLU A 555 30.88 -3.46 17.39
N LYS A 556 30.55 -4.31 16.42
CA LYS A 556 31.00 -4.16 15.03
C LYS A 556 29.84 -4.42 14.07
N THR A 557 29.60 -3.47 13.15
CA THR A 557 28.59 -3.61 12.10
C THR A 557 29.21 -4.27 10.86
N THR A 558 28.49 -5.21 10.24
CA THR A 558 28.86 -5.81 8.95
C THR A 558 29.01 -4.71 7.89
N ARG A 559 30.02 -4.82 7.04
CA ARG A 559 30.18 -3.91 5.90
C ARG A 559 29.10 -4.19 4.86
N PRO A 560 28.40 -3.17 4.35
CA PRO A 560 27.42 -3.35 3.29
C PRO A 560 28.09 -3.86 2.01
N THR A 561 27.36 -4.65 1.23
CA THR A 561 27.68 -4.90 -0.19
C THR A 561 27.45 -3.64 -1.01
N GLU A 562 27.91 -3.60 -2.26
CA GLU A 562 27.69 -2.46 -3.15
C GLU A 562 26.19 -2.13 -3.33
N LEU A 563 25.36 -3.16 -3.52
CA LEU A 563 23.90 -3.00 -3.65
C LEU A 563 23.27 -2.47 -2.36
N GLN A 564 23.69 -3.00 -1.21
CA GLN A 564 23.20 -2.55 0.09
C GLN A 564 23.61 -1.10 0.37
N GLN A 565 24.87 -0.73 0.04
CA GLN A 565 25.32 0.64 0.16
C GLN A 565 24.53 1.58 -0.75
N ARG A 566 24.31 1.20 -2.00
CA ARG A 566 23.47 1.95 -2.94
C ARG A 566 22.03 2.12 -2.42
N ALA A 567 21.44 1.08 -1.84
CA ALA A 567 20.11 1.19 -1.22
C ALA A 567 20.08 2.20 -0.08
N LEU A 568 21.09 2.20 0.79
CA LEU A 568 21.21 3.16 1.88
C LEU A 568 21.42 4.59 1.37
N ASP A 569 22.25 4.76 0.34
CA ASP A 569 22.51 6.06 -0.29
C ASP A 569 21.25 6.64 -0.95
N LEU A 570 20.46 5.82 -1.66
CA LEU A 570 19.18 6.21 -2.25
C LEU A 570 18.16 6.66 -1.18
N LEU A 571 18.21 6.08 0.01
CA LEU A 571 17.38 6.48 1.16
C LEU A 571 17.98 7.66 1.93
N GLY A 572 19.21 8.07 1.64
CA GLY A 572 19.97 9.08 2.37
C GLY A 572 20.31 8.64 3.80
N VAL A 573 20.39 7.34 4.07
CA VAL A 573 20.58 6.77 5.41
C VAL A 573 22.03 6.31 5.60
N ARG A 574 22.55 6.54 6.80
CA ARG A 574 23.88 6.05 7.25
C ARG A 574 23.70 4.99 8.35
N LEU A 575 24.58 3.98 8.36
CA LEU A 575 24.63 2.92 9.38
C LEU A 575 25.26 3.40 10.68
#